data_f75587a7396aa73254934933b0083f87
#
_entry.id   f75587a7396aa73254934933b0083f87
#
_cell.length_a   1.000
_cell.length_b   1.000
_cell.length_c   1.000
_cell.angle_alpha   90.00
_cell.angle_beta   90.00
_cell.angle_gamma   90.00
#
_symmetry.space_group_name_H-M   'P 1'
#
loop_
_entity.id
_entity.type
_entity.pdbx_description
1 polymer ?
#
loop_
_entity_poly.entity_id
_entity_poly.type
_entity_poly.pdbx_seq_one_letter_code
_entity_poly.pdbx_strand_id
1 'polypeptide(L)'
;MHVYILYITVKPAYMGKHVFLICIAGVICSVSLAQTLTQTIKGTVIDKDSRRILAGATVSVADDSLHHAVVTNESGSFILTKVPVGRRSIQCSYSGYEDVVTDQIIVSSAKELELVIELVQRYVQQSEIVVKASGNPKIPVNKFAVVSTRSFTPEETQRYAASVNDPSRMAMSFPGVQPVRDARSDIIIRGNSASTMLWRLEGIDIPNPNHFARKGSSGGGITVFSSSMLNNSDFSSGGFPAEYGNALSGVFDMRFRKGNSDKNQYTFKASLIGIDFSAEGPLQRGRSSYLVNYRYSTLGILNSLGFHLTGERETNTFQDIAFNLNFPSKNNRSVFNVWGIGGLSKEDYSAVENAADWNEYDDYAIYDFKTNMGAAGIGHSLQLGKNGLLKTSVAIMGQRISFVDDTLNTSKTPYTVNDELYNNDRLSFAIYYHTKLGAAFSWKTGGFVSRIGYALTQSVYDFAAATYRKNIIDGEGNT
;
A
#
# COMPACT_ATOMS: atom_id res chain seq x y z
N MET A 1 55.55 9.37 40.62
CA MET A 1 54.55 9.44 39.50
C MET A 1 55.30 9.98 38.29
N HIS A 2 55.79 9.06 37.42
CA HIS A 2 56.61 9.43 36.27
C HIS A 2 55.69 9.50 35.03
N VAL A 3 55.61 10.69 34.43
CA VAL A 3 54.91 10.95 33.20
C VAL A 3 55.87 10.67 32.05
N TYR A 4 55.60 9.61 31.27
CA TYR A 4 56.32 9.36 30.00
C TYR A 4 55.63 10.14 28.88
N ILE A 5 56.33 11.17 28.34
CA ILE A 5 55.94 11.88 27.15
C ILE A 5 56.54 11.13 25.95
N LEU A 6 55.68 10.52 25.12
CA LEU A 6 56.07 9.84 23.92
C LEU A 6 56.18 10.89 22.79
N TYR A 7 57.41 11.20 22.35
CA TYR A 7 57.67 12.04 21.18
C TYR A 7 57.59 11.17 19.94
N ILE A 8 56.56 11.34 19.11
CA ILE A 8 56.49 10.76 17.76
C ILE A 8 57.11 11.76 16.82
N THR A 9 58.36 11.52 16.42
CA THR A 9 59.02 12.28 15.35
C THR A 9 58.61 11.74 13.97
N VAL A 10 57.67 12.42 13.31
CA VAL A 10 57.28 12.14 11.94
C VAL A 10 58.30 12.83 11.01
N LYS A 11 58.99 12.04 10.18
CA LYS A 11 59.98 12.58 9.20
C LYS A 11 59.26 13.51 8.23
N PRO A 12 59.78 14.74 7.97
CA PRO A 12 59.08 15.77 7.14
C PRO A 12 58.91 15.41 5.66
N ALA A 13 59.60 14.42 5.13
CA ALA A 13 59.47 14.01 3.73
C ALA A 13 58.20 13.25 3.38
N TYR A 14 57.49 12.68 4.35
CA TYR A 14 56.22 11.99 4.13
C TYR A 14 54.99 12.91 4.24
N MET A 15 55.07 14.00 5.03
CA MET A 15 54.00 14.95 5.27
C MET A 15 53.62 15.75 4.02
N GLY A 16 54.61 16.06 3.16
CA GLY A 16 54.37 16.79 1.91
C GLY A 16 53.52 16.02 0.89
N LYS A 17 53.69 14.69 0.79
CA LYS A 17 52.94 13.86 -0.16
C LYS A 17 51.48 13.68 0.28
N HIS A 18 51.19 13.53 1.57
CA HIS A 18 49.83 13.40 2.09
C HIS A 18 49.10 14.74 2.06
N VAL A 19 49.75 15.85 2.38
CA VAL A 19 49.18 17.19 2.23
C VAL A 19 48.89 17.51 0.77
N PHE A 20 49.78 17.14 -0.16
CA PHE A 20 49.54 17.32 -1.59
C PHE A 20 48.40 16.46 -2.12
N LEU A 21 48.26 15.21 -1.66
CA LEU A 21 47.09 14.33 -1.98
C LEU A 21 45.78 14.85 -1.41
N ILE A 22 45.79 15.40 -0.18
CA ILE A 22 44.61 16.01 0.45
C ILE A 22 44.22 17.30 -0.30
N CYS A 23 45.19 18.11 -0.71
CA CYS A 23 44.94 19.30 -1.52
C CYS A 23 44.39 18.96 -2.90
N ILE A 24 44.91 17.92 -3.60
CA ILE A 24 44.36 17.44 -4.86
C ILE A 24 42.96 16.87 -4.69
N ALA A 25 42.66 16.08 -3.64
CA ALA A 25 41.35 15.60 -3.33
C ALA A 25 40.36 16.76 -2.99
N GLY A 26 40.84 17.79 -2.30
CA GLY A 26 40.07 19.02 -2.01
C GLY A 26 39.76 19.82 -3.29
N VAL A 27 40.69 19.91 -4.22
CA VAL A 27 40.47 20.61 -5.52
C VAL A 27 39.57 19.79 -6.46
N ILE A 28 39.63 18.46 -6.44
CA ILE A 28 38.69 17.60 -7.18
C ILE A 28 37.27 17.69 -6.62
N CYS A 29 37.12 17.81 -5.32
CA CYS A 29 35.79 18.03 -4.68
C CYS A 29 35.21 19.43 -4.96
N SER A 30 36.02 20.45 -5.21
CA SER A 30 35.51 21.80 -5.45
C SER A 30 35.08 22.08 -6.91
N VAL A 31 35.32 21.16 -7.85
CA VAL A 31 34.87 21.25 -9.26
C VAL A 31 33.54 20.51 -9.48
N SER A 32 32.87 20.04 -8.43
CA SER A 32 31.48 19.58 -8.53
C SER A 32 30.59 20.78 -8.81
N LEU A 33 30.50 21.18 -10.08
CA LEU A 33 29.42 22.04 -10.56
C LEU A 33 28.13 21.38 -10.11
N ALA A 34 27.37 22.06 -9.27
CA ALA A 34 26.07 21.62 -8.83
C ALA A 34 25.16 21.54 -10.06
N GLN A 35 25.20 20.43 -10.78
CA GLN A 35 24.26 20.14 -11.84
C GLN A 35 22.91 20.00 -11.18
N THR A 36 21.95 20.83 -11.57
CA THR A 36 20.57 20.67 -11.16
C THR A 36 20.09 19.30 -11.65
N LEU A 37 19.96 18.35 -10.72
CA LEU A 37 19.45 17.04 -11.05
C LEU A 37 18.01 17.19 -11.56
N THR A 38 17.77 16.61 -12.72
CA THR A 38 16.45 16.66 -13.36
C THR A 38 15.97 15.25 -13.68
N GLN A 39 14.67 15.08 -13.80
CA GLN A 39 14.04 13.82 -14.16
C GLN A 39 12.90 14.03 -15.15
N THR A 40 12.43 12.94 -15.73
CA THR A 40 11.27 12.91 -16.63
C THR A 40 10.01 12.53 -15.85
N ILE A 41 8.94 13.30 -16.06
CA ILE A 41 7.59 12.96 -15.64
C ILE A 41 6.81 12.61 -16.88
N LYS A 42 6.18 11.45 -16.90
CA LYS A 42 5.32 11.00 -17.99
C LYS A 42 3.98 10.55 -17.45
N GLY A 43 2.98 10.51 -18.31
CA GLY A 43 1.67 10.05 -17.88
C GLY A 43 0.61 10.16 -18.93
N THR A 44 -0.62 9.97 -18.48
CA THR A 44 -1.83 10.10 -19.32
C THR A 44 -2.85 10.99 -18.64
N VAL A 45 -3.57 11.77 -19.44
CA VAL A 45 -4.69 12.58 -18.99
C VAL A 45 -5.99 11.95 -19.47
N ILE A 46 -6.92 11.75 -18.55
CA ILE A 46 -8.19 11.08 -18.83
C ILE A 46 -9.36 11.81 -18.18
N ASP A 47 -10.53 11.65 -18.77
CA ASP A 47 -11.80 12.02 -18.11
C ASP A 47 -12.04 11.04 -16.94
N LYS A 48 -12.27 11.59 -15.76
CA LYS A 48 -12.43 10.83 -14.52
C LYS A 48 -13.60 9.85 -14.56
N ASP A 49 -14.68 10.25 -15.19
CA ASP A 49 -15.93 9.50 -15.19
C ASP A 49 -15.96 8.43 -16.28
N SER A 50 -15.67 8.82 -17.52
CA SER A 50 -15.74 7.92 -18.66
C SER A 50 -14.45 7.15 -18.93
N ARG A 51 -13.35 7.51 -18.23
CA ARG A 51 -11.99 7.01 -18.44
C ARG A 51 -11.47 7.26 -19.88
N ARG A 52 -12.15 8.15 -20.62
CA ARG A 52 -11.73 8.55 -21.96
C ARG A 52 -10.43 9.31 -21.91
N ILE A 53 -9.52 8.99 -22.80
CA ILE A 53 -8.28 9.75 -23.00
C ILE A 53 -8.59 11.17 -23.47
N LEU A 54 -7.86 12.14 -22.95
CA LEU A 54 -8.00 13.56 -23.29
C LEU A 54 -6.76 14.00 -24.06
N ALA A 55 -6.87 14.00 -25.39
CA ALA A 55 -5.86 14.56 -26.29
C ALA A 55 -5.99 16.08 -26.33
N GLY A 56 -4.87 16.80 -26.33
CA GLY A 56 -4.86 18.26 -26.35
C GLY A 56 -4.95 18.92 -24.97
N ALA A 57 -4.85 18.16 -23.86
CA ALA A 57 -4.76 18.74 -22.52
C ALA A 57 -3.35 19.31 -22.27
N THR A 58 -3.27 20.45 -21.63
CA THR A 58 -2.01 21.10 -21.26
C THR A 58 -1.59 20.63 -19.87
N VAL A 59 -0.37 20.12 -19.75
CA VAL A 59 0.24 19.69 -18.50
C VAL A 59 1.50 20.50 -18.25
N SER A 60 1.63 21.11 -17.07
CA SER A 60 2.76 21.96 -16.70
C SER A 60 3.21 21.74 -15.26
N VAL A 61 4.45 22.13 -14.95
CA VAL A 61 4.96 22.22 -13.57
C VAL A 61 4.55 23.58 -13.02
N ALA A 62 3.76 23.61 -11.94
CA ALA A 62 3.15 24.85 -11.43
C ALA A 62 4.17 25.87 -10.89
N ASP A 63 5.25 25.37 -10.26
CA ASP A 63 6.25 26.21 -9.56
C ASP A 63 7.57 26.33 -10.35
N ASP A 64 7.49 26.29 -11.69
CA ASP A 64 8.68 26.27 -12.52
C ASP A 64 8.87 27.57 -13.30
N SER A 65 9.96 28.27 -12.99
CA SER A 65 10.38 29.47 -13.71
C SER A 65 10.74 29.25 -15.19
N LEU A 66 11.04 27.99 -15.55
CA LEU A 66 11.37 27.57 -16.91
C LEU A 66 10.15 27.19 -17.76
N HIS A 67 8.93 27.24 -17.18
CA HIS A 67 7.65 26.96 -17.84
C HIS A 67 7.61 25.63 -18.58
N HIS A 68 8.05 24.54 -17.92
CA HIS A 68 7.89 23.21 -18.50
C HIS A 68 6.39 22.90 -18.69
N ALA A 69 5.93 23.01 -19.92
CA ALA A 69 4.57 22.68 -20.31
C ALA A 69 4.58 21.83 -21.59
N VAL A 70 3.67 20.89 -21.65
CA VAL A 70 3.47 20.00 -22.81
C VAL A 70 1.98 19.79 -23.03
N VAL A 71 1.63 19.43 -24.26
CA VAL A 71 0.26 19.07 -24.64
C VAL A 71 0.18 17.56 -24.84
N THR A 72 -0.91 16.95 -24.35
CA THR A 72 -1.14 15.51 -24.54
C THR A 72 -1.36 15.16 -26.01
N ASN A 73 -0.77 14.06 -26.43
CA ASN A 73 -0.92 13.52 -27.79
C ASN A 73 -2.30 12.82 -28.00
N GLU A 74 -2.51 12.21 -29.17
CA GLU A 74 -3.75 11.50 -29.52
C GLU A 74 -4.10 10.35 -28.58
N SER A 75 -3.10 9.76 -27.91
CA SER A 75 -3.30 8.73 -26.88
C SER A 75 -3.50 9.32 -25.47
N GLY A 76 -3.65 10.65 -25.34
CA GLY A 76 -3.77 11.34 -24.07
C GLY A 76 -2.49 11.35 -23.24
N SER A 77 -1.36 10.95 -23.82
CA SER A 77 -0.08 10.82 -23.12
C SER A 77 0.74 12.09 -23.19
N PHE A 78 1.51 12.37 -22.14
CA PHE A 78 2.44 13.49 -22.04
C PHE A 78 3.81 13.06 -21.50
N ILE A 79 4.85 13.83 -21.83
CA ILE A 79 6.21 13.64 -21.32
C ILE A 79 6.79 15.01 -21.00
N LEU A 80 7.00 15.29 -19.72
CA LEU A 80 7.71 16.47 -19.22
C LEU A 80 9.17 16.06 -18.95
N THR A 81 10.11 16.59 -19.73
CA THR A 81 11.54 16.29 -19.58
C THR A 81 12.25 17.38 -18.78
N LYS A 82 13.38 17.05 -18.18
CA LYS A 82 14.24 18.01 -17.44
C LYS A 82 13.55 18.69 -16.25
N VAL A 83 12.56 18.06 -15.65
CA VAL A 83 11.90 18.58 -14.44
C VAL A 83 12.88 18.48 -13.27
N PRO A 84 13.15 19.57 -12.53
CA PRO A 84 14.05 19.54 -11.37
C PRO A 84 13.56 18.55 -10.31
N VAL A 85 14.47 17.77 -9.73
CA VAL A 85 14.14 16.84 -8.65
C VAL A 85 13.65 17.59 -7.42
N GLY A 86 12.94 16.86 -6.56
CA GLY A 86 12.33 17.41 -5.35
C GLY A 86 10.81 17.37 -5.40
N ARG A 87 10.18 18.13 -4.53
CA ARG A 87 8.71 18.25 -4.51
C ARG A 87 8.26 19.22 -5.59
N ARG A 88 7.32 18.79 -6.42
CA ARG A 88 6.75 19.58 -7.52
C ARG A 88 5.23 19.48 -7.51
N SER A 89 4.59 20.53 -7.99
CA SER A 89 3.15 20.56 -8.25
C SER A 89 2.93 20.52 -9.76
N ILE A 90 2.10 19.60 -10.23
CA ILE A 90 1.74 19.47 -11.64
C ILE A 90 0.35 19.99 -11.85
N GLN A 91 0.22 20.96 -12.74
CA GLN A 91 -1.06 21.51 -13.17
C GLN A 91 -1.48 20.91 -14.51
N CYS A 92 -2.74 20.57 -14.61
CA CYS A 92 -3.34 20.10 -15.86
C CYS A 92 -4.62 20.88 -16.16
N SER A 93 -4.74 21.37 -17.40
CA SER A 93 -5.91 22.09 -17.88
C SER A 93 -6.39 21.54 -19.23
N TYR A 94 -7.70 21.52 -19.42
CA TYR A 94 -8.33 21.13 -20.68
C TYR A 94 -9.65 21.85 -20.87
N SER A 95 -9.94 22.26 -22.11
CA SER A 95 -11.17 23.01 -22.42
C SER A 95 -12.43 22.23 -22.04
N GLY A 96 -13.30 22.86 -21.23
CA GLY A 96 -14.53 22.26 -20.72
C GLY A 96 -14.34 21.36 -19.49
N TYR A 97 -13.16 21.35 -18.88
CA TYR A 97 -12.84 20.63 -17.65
C TYR A 97 -12.40 21.57 -16.53
N GLU A 98 -12.46 21.10 -15.30
CA GLU A 98 -11.87 21.78 -14.14
C GLU A 98 -10.36 21.60 -14.18
N ASP A 99 -9.61 22.66 -13.88
CA ASP A 99 -8.17 22.58 -13.75
C ASP A 99 -7.81 21.76 -12.52
N VAL A 100 -6.86 20.86 -12.66
CA VAL A 100 -6.37 20.01 -11.56
C VAL A 100 -4.92 20.36 -11.27
N VAL A 101 -4.62 20.57 -10.00
CA VAL A 101 -3.25 20.68 -9.49
C VAL A 101 -2.98 19.47 -8.61
N THR A 102 -1.98 18.67 -8.98
CA THR A 102 -1.49 17.58 -8.16
C THR A 102 -0.31 18.08 -7.35
N ASP A 103 -0.55 18.43 -6.10
CA ASP A 103 0.44 19.06 -5.24
C ASP A 103 1.45 18.09 -4.63
N GLN A 104 2.68 18.58 -4.42
CA GLN A 104 3.70 17.96 -3.59
C GLN A 104 4.12 16.55 -4.03
N ILE A 105 4.08 16.24 -5.33
CA ILE A 105 4.63 14.99 -5.84
C ILE A 105 6.16 14.98 -5.74
N ILE A 106 6.73 13.84 -5.39
CA ILE A 106 8.17 13.69 -5.25
C ILE A 106 8.77 13.25 -6.59
N VAL A 107 9.57 14.13 -7.19
CA VAL A 107 10.37 13.83 -8.37
C VAL A 107 11.76 13.38 -7.90
N SER A 108 12.04 12.08 -8.01
CA SER A 108 13.32 11.48 -7.61
C SER A 108 14.30 11.47 -8.77
N SER A 109 15.59 11.62 -8.50
CA SER A 109 16.63 11.47 -9.53
C SER A 109 16.80 10.03 -10.03
N ALA A 110 16.39 9.05 -9.22
CA ALA A 110 16.63 7.64 -9.49
C ALA A 110 15.63 7.03 -10.48
N LYS A 111 14.42 7.58 -10.60
CA LYS A 111 13.31 6.95 -11.32
C LYS A 111 12.42 7.96 -12.01
N GLU A 112 11.99 7.66 -13.26
CA GLU A 112 10.94 8.40 -13.94
C GLU A 112 9.63 8.30 -13.15
N LEU A 113 8.90 9.40 -13.09
CA LEU A 113 7.59 9.43 -12.45
C LEU A 113 6.50 9.20 -13.50
N GLU A 114 5.61 8.25 -13.25
CA GLU A 114 4.45 8.00 -14.10
C GLU A 114 3.17 8.42 -13.37
N LEU A 115 2.37 9.28 -14.02
CA LEU A 115 1.15 9.86 -13.47
C LEU A 115 -0.06 9.54 -14.34
N VAL A 116 -1.19 9.34 -13.70
CA VAL A 116 -2.51 9.38 -14.35
C VAL A 116 -3.24 10.60 -13.80
N ILE A 117 -3.48 11.60 -14.64
CA ILE A 117 -4.19 12.82 -14.27
C ILE A 117 -5.65 12.65 -14.70
N GLU A 118 -6.54 12.71 -13.73
CA GLU A 118 -7.98 12.57 -13.94
C GLU A 118 -8.64 13.94 -13.88
N LEU A 119 -9.22 14.39 -14.99
CA LEU A 119 -9.95 15.66 -15.07
C LEU A 119 -11.45 15.43 -14.94
N VAL A 120 -12.12 16.36 -14.25
CA VAL A 120 -13.58 16.41 -14.11
C VAL A 120 -14.14 17.45 -15.08
N GLN A 121 -15.14 17.08 -15.85
CA GLN A 121 -15.78 18.01 -16.78
C GLN A 121 -16.49 19.13 -16.01
N ARG A 122 -16.22 20.38 -16.38
CA ARG A 122 -16.83 21.55 -15.75
C ARG A 122 -18.33 21.60 -16.10
N TYR A 123 -19.14 21.74 -15.05
CA TYR A 123 -20.55 22.04 -15.20
C TYR A 123 -20.75 23.56 -15.03
N VAL A 124 -21.13 24.24 -16.11
CA VAL A 124 -21.50 25.66 -16.04
C VAL A 124 -22.98 25.74 -15.69
N GLN A 125 -23.30 25.87 -14.41
CA GLN A 125 -24.60 26.31 -13.97
C GLN A 125 -24.62 27.83 -14.05
N GLN A 126 -25.50 28.37 -14.87
CA GLN A 126 -25.74 29.80 -14.98
C GLN A 126 -26.48 30.27 -13.71
N SER A 127 -25.75 30.58 -12.67
CA SER A 127 -26.05 31.51 -11.57
C SER A 127 -25.14 31.26 -10.36
N GLU A 128 -24.64 32.35 -9.83
CA GLU A 128 -23.91 32.54 -8.59
C GLU A 128 -22.38 32.28 -8.67
N ILE A 129 -21.64 33.40 -8.61
CA ILE A 129 -20.20 33.38 -8.37
C ILE A 129 -19.99 33.00 -6.89
N VAL A 130 -19.91 31.72 -6.61
CA VAL A 130 -19.40 31.25 -5.33
C VAL A 130 -17.89 31.27 -5.41
N VAL A 131 -17.27 32.21 -4.72
CA VAL A 131 -15.83 32.23 -4.47
C VAL A 131 -15.52 31.01 -3.59
N LYS A 132 -15.19 29.88 -4.21
CA LYS A 132 -14.63 28.75 -3.49
C LYS A 132 -13.21 29.13 -3.11
N ALA A 133 -12.93 29.13 -1.81
CA ALA A 133 -11.56 29.17 -1.34
C ALA A 133 -10.77 28.07 -2.07
N SER A 134 -9.61 28.41 -2.60
CA SER A 134 -8.71 27.50 -3.32
C SER A 134 -8.00 26.56 -2.33
N GLY A 135 -8.76 25.71 -1.69
CA GLY A 135 -8.27 24.52 -1.00
C GLY A 135 -8.68 23.36 -1.87
N ASN A 136 -7.70 22.68 -2.46
CA ASN A 136 -7.94 21.51 -3.29
C ASN A 136 -8.43 20.37 -2.39
N PRO A 137 -9.75 20.15 -2.20
CA PRO A 137 -10.20 18.97 -1.49
C PRO A 137 -9.78 17.80 -2.39
N LYS A 138 -8.97 16.88 -1.88
CA LYS A 138 -8.59 15.68 -2.60
C LYS A 138 -9.85 14.97 -3.04
N ILE A 139 -10.15 15.11 -4.32
CA ILE A 139 -11.38 14.58 -4.89
C ILE A 139 -11.27 13.06 -4.87
N PRO A 140 -12.21 12.33 -4.21
CA PRO A 140 -12.18 10.89 -4.13
C PRO A 140 -12.02 10.24 -5.51
N VAL A 141 -11.26 9.15 -5.61
CA VAL A 141 -11.11 8.38 -6.86
C VAL A 141 -12.48 7.83 -7.27
N ASN A 142 -13.29 7.42 -6.29
CA ASN A 142 -14.69 7.05 -6.52
C ASN A 142 -15.59 8.28 -6.46
N LYS A 143 -16.10 8.73 -7.58
CA LYS A 143 -16.99 9.90 -7.69
C LYS A 143 -18.27 9.79 -6.83
N PHE A 144 -18.77 8.57 -6.64
CA PHE A 144 -20.01 8.35 -5.86
C PHE A 144 -19.77 8.35 -4.35
N ALA A 145 -18.52 8.28 -3.92
CA ALA A 145 -18.12 8.37 -2.52
C ALA A 145 -17.89 9.84 -2.12
N VAL A 146 -18.96 10.64 -2.09
CA VAL A 146 -18.89 12.09 -1.91
C VAL A 146 -18.72 12.52 -0.46
N VAL A 147 -19.29 11.74 0.47
CA VAL A 147 -19.35 12.10 1.90
C VAL A 147 -18.33 11.28 2.69
N SER A 148 -17.52 11.96 3.52
CA SER A 148 -16.55 11.32 4.42
C SER A 148 -15.52 10.40 3.72
N THR A 149 -15.22 10.66 2.46
CA THR A 149 -14.19 9.93 1.70
C THR A 149 -13.01 10.85 1.42
N ARG A 150 -11.81 10.30 1.59
CA ARG A 150 -10.54 10.96 1.26
C ARG A 150 -9.74 10.06 0.34
N SER A 151 -9.31 10.64 -0.77
CA SER A 151 -8.28 10.02 -1.59
C SER A 151 -6.92 10.24 -0.96
N PHE A 152 -6.05 9.27 -1.05
CA PHE A 152 -4.67 9.36 -0.61
C PHE A 152 -3.73 8.76 -1.65
N THR A 153 -2.53 9.31 -1.68
CA THR A 153 -1.46 8.86 -2.56
C THR A 153 -0.48 7.96 -1.79
N PRO A 154 0.28 7.10 -2.47
CA PRO A 154 1.35 6.32 -1.85
C PRO A 154 2.38 7.20 -1.12
N GLU A 155 2.69 8.38 -1.68
CA GLU A 155 3.63 9.33 -1.08
C GLU A 155 3.10 9.89 0.24
N GLU A 156 1.79 10.02 0.38
CA GLU A 156 1.19 10.46 1.64
C GLU A 156 1.36 9.41 2.73
N THR A 157 1.19 8.13 2.42
CA THR A 157 1.44 7.06 3.41
C THR A 157 2.88 7.06 3.92
N GLN A 158 3.83 7.58 3.11
CA GLN A 158 5.24 7.72 3.50
C GLN A 158 5.53 8.99 4.32
N ARG A 159 4.68 10.02 4.19
CA ARG A 159 4.90 11.33 4.82
C ARG A 159 4.46 11.41 6.28
N TYR A 160 3.47 10.62 6.68
CA TYR A 160 3.04 10.59 8.07
C TYR A 160 4.04 9.78 8.90
N ALA A 161 4.70 10.42 9.85
CA ALA A 161 5.80 9.84 10.62
C ALA A 161 5.43 8.51 11.32
N ALA A 162 4.19 8.38 11.78
CA ALA A 162 3.70 7.18 12.46
C ALA A 162 3.10 6.14 11.52
N SER A 163 3.02 6.40 10.21
CA SER A 163 2.33 5.51 9.27
C SER A 163 3.11 4.25 8.93
N VAL A 164 4.42 4.29 8.97
CA VAL A 164 5.30 3.16 8.60
C VAL A 164 4.92 2.59 7.22
N ASN A 165 4.54 3.47 6.28
CA ASN A 165 4.02 3.14 4.95
C ASN A 165 2.70 2.33 4.96
N ASP A 166 1.96 2.31 6.06
CA ASP A 166 0.70 1.61 6.24
C ASP A 166 -0.49 2.56 6.04
N PRO A 167 -1.41 2.28 5.09
CA PRO A 167 -2.61 3.09 4.87
C PRO A 167 -3.51 3.23 6.10
N SER A 168 -3.67 2.16 6.91
CA SER A 168 -4.49 2.21 8.12
C SER A 168 -3.89 3.14 9.16
N ARG A 169 -2.58 3.07 9.36
CA ARG A 169 -1.87 3.97 10.29
C ARG A 169 -1.94 5.42 9.83
N MET A 170 -1.84 5.68 8.53
CA MET A 170 -2.07 7.02 7.98
C MET A 170 -3.50 7.49 8.26
N ALA A 171 -4.50 6.62 8.09
CA ALA A 171 -5.89 6.96 8.32
C ALA A 171 -6.22 7.30 9.79
N MET A 172 -5.40 6.89 10.76
CA MET A 172 -5.51 7.30 12.17
C MET A 172 -5.38 8.82 12.35
N SER A 173 -4.78 9.53 11.40
CA SER A 173 -4.72 10.99 11.40
C SER A 173 -6.02 11.67 10.95
N PHE A 174 -7.01 10.90 10.47
CA PHE A 174 -8.25 11.47 9.95
C PHE A 174 -9.31 11.65 11.05
N PRO A 175 -10.16 12.68 10.96
CA PRO A 175 -11.21 12.90 11.94
C PRO A 175 -12.14 11.69 12.10
N GLY A 176 -12.40 11.30 13.35
CA GLY A 176 -13.29 10.19 13.68
C GLY A 176 -12.67 8.80 13.55
N VAL A 177 -11.36 8.72 13.31
CA VAL A 177 -10.59 7.47 13.27
C VAL A 177 -9.67 7.42 14.49
N GLN A 178 -9.66 6.28 15.17
CA GLN A 178 -8.83 6.06 16.36
C GLN A 178 -8.13 4.70 16.29
N PRO A 179 -6.88 4.57 16.76
CA PRO A 179 -6.23 3.28 16.91
C PRO A 179 -6.89 2.45 18.03
N VAL A 180 -6.90 1.14 17.89
CA VAL A 180 -7.21 0.23 19.00
C VAL A 180 -6.04 0.20 19.99
N ARG A 181 -4.83 0.13 19.48
CA ARG A 181 -3.55 0.22 20.22
C ARG A 181 -2.39 0.57 19.26
N ASP A 182 -1.34 1.19 19.77
CA ASP A 182 -0.25 1.72 18.92
C ASP A 182 0.55 0.64 18.18
N ALA A 183 0.65 -0.57 18.77
CA ALA A 183 1.39 -1.68 18.14
C ALA A 183 0.68 -2.30 16.93
N ARG A 184 -0.60 -1.96 16.67
CA ARG A 184 -1.40 -2.57 15.62
C ARG A 184 -2.03 -1.52 14.71
N SER A 185 -2.35 -1.94 13.49
CA SER A 185 -3.03 -1.12 12.48
C SER A 185 -4.56 -1.23 12.51
N ASP A 186 -5.12 -1.90 13.53
CA ASP A 186 -6.57 -1.92 13.73
C ASP A 186 -7.08 -0.52 14.07
N ILE A 187 -8.11 -0.08 13.36
CA ILE A 187 -8.71 1.24 13.55
C ILE A 187 -10.19 1.14 13.90
N ILE A 188 -10.60 2.01 14.81
CA ILE A 188 -12.00 2.25 15.21
C ILE A 188 -12.47 3.48 14.47
N ILE A 189 -13.60 3.38 13.77
CA ILE A 189 -14.17 4.49 13.03
C ILE A 189 -15.50 4.87 13.66
N ARG A 190 -15.57 6.11 14.20
CA ARG A 190 -16.77 6.65 14.87
C ARG A 190 -17.35 5.71 15.95
N GLY A 191 -16.49 5.02 16.68
CA GLY A 191 -16.88 4.08 17.74
C GLY A 191 -17.31 2.70 17.27
N ASN A 192 -17.32 2.41 15.96
CA ASN A 192 -17.65 1.09 15.45
C ASN A 192 -16.48 0.12 15.59
N SER A 193 -16.77 -1.16 15.79
CA SER A 193 -15.76 -2.21 15.88
C SER A 193 -14.83 -2.21 14.66
N ALA A 194 -13.54 -2.40 14.90
CA ALA A 194 -12.54 -2.53 13.85
C ALA A 194 -12.84 -3.70 12.88
N SER A 195 -13.53 -4.75 13.35
CA SER A 195 -13.90 -5.91 12.51
C SER A 195 -14.90 -5.60 11.39
N THR A 196 -15.55 -4.43 11.45
CA THR A 196 -16.59 -4.03 10.48
C THR A 196 -16.08 -3.19 9.31
N MET A 197 -14.76 -3.05 9.20
CA MET A 197 -14.10 -2.35 8.09
C MET A 197 -13.95 -3.27 6.88
N LEU A 198 -14.15 -2.71 5.69
CA LEU A 198 -14.03 -3.41 4.42
C LEU A 198 -12.73 -3.07 3.71
N TRP A 199 -12.01 -4.08 3.28
CA TRP A 199 -10.87 -3.96 2.38
C TRP A 199 -11.26 -4.34 0.96
N ARG A 200 -10.96 -3.50 0.00
CA ARG A 200 -11.15 -3.76 -1.43
C ARG A 200 -9.86 -3.54 -2.20
N LEU A 201 -9.62 -4.38 -3.19
CA LEU A 201 -8.50 -4.26 -4.13
C LEU A 201 -9.03 -4.48 -5.54
N GLU A 202 -8.72 -3.54 -6.45
CA GLU A 202 -9.16 -3.58 -7.85
C GLU A 202 -10.69 -3.78 -8.04
N GLY A 203 -11.48 -3.28 -7.06
CA GLY A 203 -12.93 -3.35 -7.06
C GLY A 203 -13.54 -4.65 -6.51
N ILE A 204 -12.74 -5.52 -5.93
CA ILE A 204 -13.15 -6.76 -5.26
C ILE A 204 -12.88 -6.67 -3.77
N ASP A 205 -13.82 -7.14 -2.96
CA ASP A 205 -13.65 -7.26 -1.50
C ASP A 205 -12.63 -8.36 -1.20
N ILE A 206 -11.58 -8.04 -0.45
CA ILE A 206 -10.50 -8.97 -0.07
C ILE A 206 -10.50 -9.24 1.44
N PRO A 207 -9.90 -10.35 1.90
CA PRO A 207 -9.63 -10.55 3.32
C PRO A 207 -8.74 -9.45 3.89
N ASN A 208 -8.61 -9.43 5.22
CA ASN A 208 -7.72 -8.50 5.91
C ASN A 208 -6.27 -8.60 5.37
N PRO A 209 -5.74 -7.56 4.69
CA PRO A 209 -4.44 -7.60 4.03
C PRO A 209 -3.30 -7.16 4.96
N ASN A 210 -3.30 -7.70 6.17
CA ASN A 210 -2.28 -7.38 7.16
C ASN A 210 -1.61 -8.65 7.68
N HIS A 211 -0.30 -8.57 7.90
CA HIS A 211 0.46 -9.57 8.63
C HIS A 211 0.03 -9.57 10.09
N PHE A 212 0.07 -10.72 10.74
CA PHE A 212 -0.33 -10.93 12.13
C PHE A 212 -1.81 -10.52 12.38
N ALA A 213 -2.65 -10.64 11.35
CA ALA A 213 -4.07 -10.38 11.45
C ALA A 213 -4.75 -11.49 12.27
N ARG A 214 -5.48 -11.11 13.31
CA ARG A 214 -6.23 -12.06 14.14
C ARG A 214 -7.65 -12.24 13.61
N LYS A 215 -8.28 -13.34 13.95
CA LYS A 215 -9.70 -13.59 13.64
C LYS A 215 -10.58 -12.45 14.14
N GLY A 216 -11.49 -11.96 13.29
CA GLY A 216 -12.39 -10.85 13.63
C GLY A 216 -11.72 -9.47 13.70
N SER A 217 -10.47 -9.33 13.22
CA SER A 217 -9.77 -8.05 13.12
C SER A 217 -9.74 -7.53 11.69
N SER A 218 -9.62 -6.24 11.51
CA SER A 218 -9.44 -5.60 10.19
C SER A 218 -8.05 -5.03 9.99
N GLY A 219 -7.19 -5.11 10.99
CA GLY A 219 -5.80 -4.72 10.96
C GLY A 219 -4.88 -5.84 11.42
N GLY A 220 -3.62 -5.51 11.63
CA GLY A 220 -2.58 -6.42 12.08
C GLY A 220 -1.35 -5.63 12.56
N GLY A 221 -0.18 -6.22 12.50
CA GLY A 221 1.06 -5.51 12.82
C GLY A 221 1.55 -4.63 11.66
N ILE A 222 1.56 -5.19 10.46
CA ILE A 222 2.15 -4.58 9.25
C ILE A 222 1.25 -4.91 8.06
N THR A 223 1.00 -3.91 7.20
CA THR A 223 0.24 -4.15 5.97
C THR A 223 1.02 -5.01 4.96
N VAL A 224 0.31 -5.85 4.21
CA VAL A 224 0.85 -6.60 3.06
C VAL A 224 1.03 -5.67 1.84
N PHE A 225 0.38 -4.51 1.82
CA PHE A 225 0.54 -3.55 0.74
C PHE A 225 1.88 -2.84 0.78
N SER A 226 2.71 -3.01 -0.25
CA SER A 226 3.87 -2.14 -0.46
C SER A 226 3.43 -0.83 -1.11
N SER A 227 3.90 0.30 -0.59
CA SER A 227 3.68 1.61 -1.20
C SER A 227 4.23 1.72 -2.64
N SER A 228 5.16 0.85 -3.03
CA SER A 228 5.68 0.74 -4.39
C SER A 228 4.64 0.23 -5.40
N MET A 229 3.62 -0.48 -4.92
CA MET A 229 2.58 -1.11 -5.74
C MET A 229 1.33 -0.25 -5.90
N LEU A 230 1.07 0.64 -4.94
CA LEU A 230 -0.20 1.34 -4.86
C LEU A 230 -0.28 2.52 -5.83
N ASN A 231 -1.49 2.78 -6.27
CA ASN A 231 -1.94 4.03 -6.91
C ASN A 231 -2.77 4.84 -5.91
N ASN A 232 -3.28 6.00 -6.34
CA ASN A 232 -4.25 6.76 -5.57
C ASN A 232 -5.43 5.86 -5.21
N SER A 233 -5.73 5.82 -3.93
CA SER A 233 -6.72 4.95 -3.32
C SER A 233 -7.65 5.78 -2.44
N ASP A 234 -8.82 5.25 -2.12
CA ASP A 234 -9.81 5.95 -1.31
C ASP A 234 -9.96 5.31 0.07
N PHE A 235 -10.09 6.16 1.09
CA PHE A 235 -10.55 5.78 2.41
C PHE A 235 -11.87 6.49 2.72
N SER A 236 -12.93 5.72 2.97
CA SER A 236 -14.26 6.21 3.34
C SER A 236 -14.57 5.86 4.78
N SER A 237 -14.95 6.85 5.59
CA SER A 237 -15.33 6.66 7.00
C SER A 237 -16.86 6.78 7.24
N GLY A 238 -17.66 6.65 6.20
CA GLY A 238 -19.13 6.70 6.23
C GLY A 238 -19.70 7.25 4.93
N GLY A 239 -21.03 7.24 4.81
CA GLY A 239 -21.71 7.71 3.60
C GLY A 239 -21.39 6.89 2.36
N PHE A 240 -21.38 5.58 2.48
CA PHE A 240 -20.93 4.64 1.46
C PHE A 240 -21.84 4.65 0.23
N PRO A 241 -21.29 4.69 -1.00
CA PRO A 241 -22.06 4.40 -2.20
C PRO A 241 -22.56 2.95 -2.20
N ALA A 242 -23.63 2.71 -2.95
CA ALA A 242 -24.35 1.42 -2.98
C ALA A 242 -23.46 0.20 -3.36
N GLU A 243 -22.31 0.43 -3.98
CA GLU A 243 -21.34 -0.62 -4.33
C GLU A 243 -20.57 -1.21 -3.15
N TYR A 244 -20.61 -0.59 -1.96
CA TYR A 244 -19.93 -1.07 -0.75
C TYR A 244 -20.93 -1.75 0.19
N GLY A 245 -21.45 -2.90 -0.24
CA GLY A 245 -22.56 -3.59 0.42
C GLY A 245 -22.26 -4.16 1.81
N ASN A 246 -21.00 -4.48 2.13
CA ASN A 246 -20.60 -5.15 3.37
C ASN A 246 -19.84 -4.24 4.34
N ALA A 247 -19.83 -2.94 4.11
CA ALA A 247 -19.14 -1.97 4.94
C ALA A 247 -20.07 -1.41 6.03
N LEU A 248 -19.66 -1.49 7.30
CA LEU A 248 -20.40 -0.91 8.42
C LEU A 248 -19.66 0.28 9.06
N SER A 249 -18.32 0.28 9.05
CA SER A 249 -17.52 1.34 9.69
C SER A 249 -16.69 2.14 8.70
N GLY A 250 -15.98 1.50 7.81
CA GLY A 250 -15.12 2.14 6.82
C GLY A 250 -14.76 1.24 5.66
N VAL A 251 -14.24 1.86 4.60
CA VAL A 251 -13.79 1.17 3.39
C VAL A 251 -12.43 1.69 2.98
N PHE A 252 -11.48 0.79 2.77
CA PHE A 252 -10.29 1.05 1.97
C PHE A 252 -10.50 0.50 0.56
N ASP A 253 -10.62 1.35 -0.45
CA ASP A 253 -10.69 0.97 -1.87
C ASP A 253 -9.32 1.19 -2.51
N MET A 254 -8.52 0.13 -2.54
CA MET A 254 -7.12 0.12 -2.94
C MET A 254 -6.99 -0.18 -4.42
N ARG A 255 -5.97 0.40 -5.05
CA ARG A 255 -5.66 0.17 -6.47
C ARG A 255 -4.17 0.00 -6.67
N PHE A 256 -3.79 -0.90 -7.56
CA PHE A 256 -2.41 -1.02 -8.00
C PHE A 256 -2.09 0.00 -9.10
N ARG A 257 -0.86 0.49 -9.11
CA ARG A 257 -0.35 1.26 -10.24
C ARG A 257 0.09 0.32 -11.36
N LYS A 258 0.19 0.87 -12.54
CA LYS A 258 0.80 0.19 -13.69
C LYS A 258 2.32 0.21 -13.55
N GLY A 259 3.00 -0.78 -14.13
CA GLY A 259 4.44 -0.75 -14.32
C GLY A 259 4.84 0.14 -15.48
N ASN A 260 6.12 0.46 -15.56
CA ASN A 260 6.68 1.24 -16.65
C ASN A 260 6.61 0.47 -17.99
N SER A 261 5.96 1.04 -19.00
CA SER A 261 5.80 0.39 -20.32
C SER A 261 6.99 0.57 -21.27
N ASP A 262 7.99 1.40 -20.91
CA ASP A 262 9.08 1.76 -21.81
C ASP A 262 10.44 1.18 -21.39
N LYS A 263 10.70 1.17 -20.08
CA LYS A 263 12.01 0.82 -19.50
C LYS A 263 11.84 -0.11 -18.31
N ASN A 264 12.79 -1.01 -18.13
CA ASN A 264 12.92 -1.76 -16.89
C ASN A 264 13.46 -0.84 -15.79
N GLN A 265 12.84 -0.93 -14.62
CA GLN A 265 13.23 -0.19 -13.42
C GLN A 265 13.22 -1.14 -12.23
N TYR A 266 14.18 -0.97 -11.35
CA TYR A 266 14.33 -1.75 -10.14
C TYR A 266 14.41 -0.82 -8.95
N THR A 267 13.72 -1.17 -7.87
CA THR A 267 13.76 -0.41 -6.62
C THR A 267 14.11 -1.35 -5.49
N PHE A 268 15.13 -1.00 -4.73
CA PHE A 268 15.52 -1.70 -3.51
C PHE A 268 15.37 -0.74 -2.32
N LYS A 269 14.68 -1.19 -1.28
CA LYS A 269 14.53 -0.45 -0.02
C LYS A 269 14.94 -1.37 1.12
N ALA A 270 15.71 -0.85 2.06
CA ALA A 270 16.04 -1.52 3.30
C ALA A 270 15.56 -0.70 4.48
N SER A 271 14.94 -1.34 5.44
CA SER A 271 14.44 -0.74 6.68
C SER A 271 14.67 -1.67 7.86
N LEU A 272 14.43 -1.20 9.07
CA LEU A 272 14.52 -2.02 10.28
C LEU A 272 13.50 -3.17 10.30
N ILE A 273 12.37 -3.03 9.60
CA ILE A 273 11.29 -4.03 9.60
C ILE A 273 11.34 -4.97 8.39
N GLY A 274 12.08 -4.64 7.33
CA GLY A 274 12.12 -5.48 6.14
C GLY A 274 12.95 -4.92 5.00
N ILE A 275 13.23 -5.81 4.05
CA ILE A 275 13.84 -5.52 2.76
C ILE A 275 12.73 -5.62 1.72
N ASP A 276 12.61 -4.61 0.86
CA ASP A 276 11.61 -4.49 -0.21
C ASP A 276 12.35 -4.39 -1.56
N PHE A 277 11.99 -5.26 -2.47
CA PHE A 277 12.49 -5.26 -3.85
C PHE A 277 11.32 -5.17 -4.83
N SER A 278 11.38 -4.18 -5.72
CA SER A 278 10.40 -4.01 -6.80
C SER A 278 11.08 -4.04 -8.16
N ALA A 279 10.44 -4.69 -9.11
CA ALA A 279 10.82 -4.70 -10.51
C ALA A 279 9.63 -4.33 -11.38
N GLU A 280 9.83 -3.45 -12.34
CA GLU A 280 8.83 -3.08 -13.32
C GLU A 280 9.42 -2.86 -14.69
N GLY A 281 8.63 -3.05 -15.73
CA GLY A 281 9.09 -2.86 -17.08
C GLY A 281 8.05 -3.25 -18.14
N PRO A 282 8.42 -3.09 -19.43
CA PRO A 282 7.56 -3.46 -20.54
C PRO A 282 7.49 -4.98 -20.72
N LEU A 283 6.26 -5.51 -20.86
CA LEU A 283 6.00 -6.78 -21.50
C LEU A 283 5.97 -6.60 -23.02
N GLN A 284 5.39 -5.51 -23.46
CA GLN A 284 5.46 -5.00 -24.82
C GLN A 284 5.76 -3.51 -24.75
N ARG A 285 6.90 -3.09 -25.29
CA ARG A 285 7.39 -1.71 -25.19
C ARG A 285 6.35 -0.70 -25.68
N GLY A 286 6.14 0.35 -24.90
CA GLY A 286 5.15 1.39 -25.16
C GLY A 286 3.69 0.98 -24.95
N ARG A 287 3.42 -0.24 -24.44
CA ARG A 287 2.05 -0.73 -24.33
C ARG A 287 1.76 -1.51 -23.05
N SER A 288 2.23 -2.75 -22.95
CA SER A 288 1.97 -3.62 -21.83
C SER A 288 3.09 -3.55 -20.82
N SER A 289 2.77 -3.66 -19.54
CA SER A 289 3.76 -3.56 -18.47
C SER A 289 3.55 -4.60 -17.39
N TYR A 290 4.62 -4.89 -16.69
CA TYR A 290 4.60 -5.63 -15.44
C TYR A 290 5.09 -4.77 -14.28
N LEU A 291 4.61 -5.06 -13.10
CA LEU A 291 5.06 -4.54 -11.84
C LEU A 291 5.01 -5.67 -10.83
N VAL A 292 6.12 -5.94 -10.17
CA VAL A 292 6.25 -7.00 -9.15
C VAL A 292 6.99 -6.42 -7.95
N ASN A 293 6.55 -6.78 -6.77
CA ASN A 293 7.20 -6.42 -5.52
C ASN A 293 7.30 -7.66 -4.63
N TYR A 294 8.43 -7.81 -3.96
CA TYR A 294 8.64 -8.81 -2.92
C TYR A 294 9.26 -8.16 -1.71
N ARG A 295 8.75 -8.50 -0.53
CA ARG A 295 9.26 -8.00 0.74
C ARG A 295 9.53 -9.16 1.70
N TYR A 296 10.63 -9.04 2.45
CA TYR A 296 11.03 -9.99 3.47
C TYR A 296 11.38 -9.27 4.78
N SER A 297 10.93 -9.81 5.90
CA SER A 297 11.17 -9.28 7.24
C SER A 297 12.62 -9.37 7.66
N THR A 298 13.17 -8.31 8.22
CA THR A 298 14.48 -8.30 8.89
C THR A 298 14.38 -8.54 10.39
N LEU A 299 13.18 -8.60 10.96
CA LEU A 299 12.95 -8.72 12.41
C LEU A 299 13.61 -9.95 13.02
N GLY A 300 13.45 -11.12 12.37
CA GLY A 300 14.09 -12.35 12.84
C GLY A 300 15.63 -12.30 12.77
N ILE A 301 16.20 -11.63 11.76
CA ILE A 301 17.64 -11.43 11.64
C ILE A 301 18.14 -10.50 12.74
N LEU A 302 17.44 -9.39 12.99
CA LEU A 302 17.77 -8.46 14.06
C LEU A 302 17.69 -9.11 15.43
N ASN A 303 16.67 -9.95 15.64
CA ASN A 303 16.50 -10.72 16.87
C ASN A 303 17.71 -11.65 17.12
N SER A 304 18.18 -12.36 16.09
CA SER A 304 19.38 -13.22 16.19
C SER A 304 20.67 -12.46 16.44
N LEU A 305 20.71 -11.15 16.15
CA LEU A 305 21.81 -10.25 16.45
C LEU A 305 21.68 -9.55 17.82
N GLY A 306 20.64 -9.88 18.60
CA GLY A 306 20.39 -9.31 19.92
C GLY A 306 19.57 -8.01 19.93
N PHE A 307 19.00 -7.61 18.78
CA PHE A 307 18.12 -6.44 18.69
C PHE A 307 16.65 -6.87 18.74
N HIS A 308 16.10 -6.99 19.94
CA HIS A 308 14.72 -7.46 20.18
C HIS A 308 13.70 -6.32 20.02
N LEU A 309 13.31 -6.00 18.78
CA LEU A 309 12.39 -4.89 18.48
C LEU A 309 10.94 -5.17 18.87
N THR A 310 10.54 -6.44 18.97
CA THR A 310 9.17 -6.86 19.31
C THR A 310 9.03 -7.41 20.72
N GLY A 311 10.15 -7.63 21.42
CA GLY A 311 10.22 -8.19 22.75
C GLY A 311 11.27 -9.29 22.83
N GLU A 312 11.82 -9.53 24.03
CA GLU A 312 12.90 -10.50 24.23
C GLU A 312 12.47 -11.94 23.92
N ARG A 313 11.19 -12.27 24.13
CA ARG A 313 10.63 -13.61 23.98
C ARG A 313 9.79 -13.78 22.71
N GLU A 314 9.65 -12.73 21.91
CA GLU A 314 8.81 -12.71 20.71
C GLU A 314 9.65 -12.60 19.45
N THR A 315 9.40 -13.48 18.50
CA THR A 315 10.05 -13.44 17.17
C THR A 315 9.00 -13.36 16.09
N ASN A 316 9.00 -12.23 15.38
CA ASN A 316 8.08 -11.93 14.30
C ASN A 316 8.78 -12.04 12.95
N THR A 317 8.22 -12.82 12.05
CA THR A 317 8.69 -12.94 10.66
C THR A 317 7.54 -12.78 9.68
N PHE A 318 7.81 -12.13 8.57
CA PHE A 318 6.83 -12.03 7.49
C PHE A 318 7.51 -11.95 6.12
N GLN A 319 6.77 -12.31 5.11
CA GLN A 319 7.11 -12.08 3.72
C GLN A 319 5.85 -11.86 2.91
N ASP A 320 5.96 -11.05 1.86
CA ASP A 320 4.86 -10.79 0.96
C ASP A 320 5.32 -10.59 -0.48
N ILE A 321 4.38 -10.85 -1.38
CA ILE A 321 4.53 -10.65 -2.81
C ILE A 321 3.30 -9.94 -3.35
N ALA A 322 3.51 -9.02 -4.26
CA ALA A 322 2.42 -8.41 -5.03
C ALA A 322 2.84 -8.24 -6.49
N PHE A 323 1.90 -8.35 -7.41
CA PHE A 323 2.15 -8.09 -8.81
C PHE A 323 0.94 -7.48 -9.51
N ASN A 324 1.20 -6.73 -10.58
CA ASN A 324 0.19 -6.20 -11.50
C ASN A 324 0.71 -6.23 -12.94
N LEU A 325 0.02 -6.97 -13.79
CA LEU A 325 0.30 -7.05 -15.23
C LEU A 325 -0.79 -6.29 -15.97
N ASN A 326 -0.41 -5.37 -16.84
CA ASN A 326 -1.33 -4.49 -17.54
C ASN A 326 -1.25 -4.69 -19.06
N PHE A 327 -2.37 -4.98 -19.71
CA PHE A 327 -2.50 -5.31 -21.12
C PHE A 327 -3.54 -4.42 -21.81
N PRO A 328 -3.22 -3.17 -22.16
CA PRO A 328 -4.12 -2.34 -22.95
C PRO A 328 -4.19 -2.79 -24.40
N SER A 329 -5.36 -2.64 -25.02
CA SER A 329 -5.53 -2.80 -26.47
C SER A 329 -4.80 -1.68 -27.24
N LYS A 330 -4.61 -1.85 -28.56
CA LYS A 330 -3.93 -0.85 -29.41
C LYS A 330 -4.57 0.56 -29.34
N ASN A 331 -5.86 0.63 -29.17
CA ASN A 331 -6.62 1.88 -29.09
C ASN A 331 -6.96 2.30 -27.65
N ASN A 332 -6.38 1.64 -26.63
CA ASN A 332 -6.61 1.86 -25.20
C ASN A 332 -8.10 1.77 -24.75
N ARG A 333 -9.01 1.29 -25.61
CA ARG A 333 -10.43 1.14 -25.25
C ARG A 333 -10.72 -0.08 -24.40
N SER A 334 -9.85 -1.08 -24.47
CA SER A 334 -9.94 -2.31 -23.68
C SER A 334 -8.64 -2.51 -22.92
N VAL A 335 -8.72 -2.75 -21.64
CA VAL A 335 -7.56 -2.98 -20.78
C VAL A 335 -7.84 -4.21 -19.94
N PHE A 336 -6.98 -5.21 -20.04
CA PHE A 336 -6.93 -6.32 -19.11
C PHE A 336 -5.84 -6.06 -18.08
N ASN A 337 -6.11 -6.36 -16.82
CA ASN A 337 -5.12 -6.44 -15.78
C ASN A 337 -5.18 -7.79 -15.07
N VAL A 338 -4.02 -8.34 -14.75
CA VAL A 338 -3.88 -9.54 -13.91
C VAL A 338 -3.10 -9.11 -12.68
N TRP A 339 -3.66 -9.32 -11.52
CA TRP A 339 -3.09 -8.85 -10.28
C TRP A 339 -3.07 -9.92 -9.20
N GLY A 340 -2.18 -9.78 -8.25
CA GLY A 340 -2.15 -10.63 -7.09
C GLY A 340 -1.41 -9.99 -5.92
N ILE A 341 -1.78 -10.43 -4.74
CA ILE A 341 -1.16 -10.07 -3.47
C ILE A 341 -1.19 -11.27 -2.55
N GLY A 342 -0.13 -11.48 -1.78
CA GLY A 342 -0.08 -12.53 -0.79
C GLY A 342 0.93 -12.25 0.30
N GLY A 343 0.62 -12.65 1.52
CA GLY A 343 1.47 -12.50 2.68
C GLY A 343 1.46 -13.74 3.58
N LEU A 344 2.64 -14.09 4.08
CA LEU A 344 2.85 -15.12 5.08
C LEU A 344 3.46 -14.47 6.30
N SER A 345 2.94 -14.76 7.49
CA SER A 345 3.50 -14.24 8.74
C SER A 345 3.44 -15.27 9.86
N LYS A 346 4.44 -15.20 10.71
CA LYS A 346 4.61 -16.06 11.86
C LYS A 346 5.09 -15.23 13.06
N GLU A 347 4.44 -15.44 14.19
CA GLU A 347 4.80 -14.90 15.50
C GLU A 347 5.05 -16.10 16.42
N ASP A 348 6.27 -16.22 16.91
CA ASP A 348 6.69 -17.22 17.89
C ASP A 348 6.91 -16.54 19.22
N TYR A 349 6.37 -17.10 20.30
CA TYR A 349 6.57 -16.66 21.65
C TYR A 349 7.14 -17.79 22.49
N SER A 350 8.15 -17.48 23.31
CA SER A 350 8.88 -18.46 24.10
C SER A 350 8.69 -18.19 25.60
N ALA A 351 8.61 -19.28 26.37
CA ALA A 351 8.57 -19.22 27.83
C ALA A 351 9.87 -18.66 28.41
N VAL A 352 9.81 -18.19 29.66
CA VAL A 352 11.00 -17.83 30.47
C VAL A 352 11.82 -19.10 30.70
N GLU A 353 13.11 -19.01 30.43
CA GLU A 353 14.01 -20.17 30.47
C GLU A 353 14.08 -20.85 31.85
N ASN A 354 14.15 -20.04 32.91
CA ASN A 354 14.25 -20.55 34.27
C ASN A 354 12.88 -20.63 34.94
N ALA A 355 12.44 -21.86 35.26
CA ALA A 355 11.13 -22.11 35.88
C ALA A 355 10.98 -21.48 37.28
N ALA A 356 12.08 -21.12 37.95
CA ALA A 356 12.03 -20.42 39.24
C ALA A 356 11.54 -18.97 39.12
N ASP A 357 11.61 -18.41 37.92
CA ASP A 357 11.20 -17.04 37.62
C ASP A 357 9.76 -16.96 37.06
N TRP A 358 9.05 -18.09 36.97
CA TRP A 358 7.67 -18.13 36.51
C TRP A 358 6.71 -17.60 37.57
N ASN A 359 6.08 -16.46 37.28
CA ASN A 359 5.13 -15.80 38.15
C ASN A 359 3.75 -15.68 37.53
N GLU A 360 3.70 -15.55 36.21
CA GLU A 360 2.47 -15.31 35.45
C GLU A 360 2.33 -16.37 34.34
N TYR A 361 1.12 -16.49 33.77
CA TYR A 361 0.86 -17.42 32.66
C TYR A 361 1.84 -17.23 31.50
N ASP A 362 2.12 -16.00 31.13
CA ASP A 362 3.00 -15.68 30.01
C ASP A 362 4.46 -16.14 30.25
N ASP A 363 4.87 -16.41 31.49
CA ASP A 363 6.21 -16.87 31.78
C ASP A 363 6.45 -18.33 31.38
N TYR A 364 5.40 -19.15 31.33
CA TYR A 364 5.47 -20.54 30.94
C TYR A 364 4.64 -20.88 29.70
N ALA A 365 4.07 -19.87 29.05
CA ALA A 365 3.37 -20.01 27.77
C ALA A 365 4.34 -20.04 26.59
N ILE A 366 3.98 -20.84 25.59
CA ILE A 366 4.65 -20.89 24.29
C ILE A 366 3.55 -20.82 23.24
N TYR A 367 3.59 -19.88 22.32
CA TYR A 367 2.64 -19.88 21.24
C TYR A 367 3.26 -19.72 19.85
N ASP A 368 2.63 -20.37 18.89
CA ASP A 368 2.89 -20.26 17.46
C ASP A 368 1.64 -19.67 16.81
N PHE A 369 1.76 -18.47 16.29
CA PHE A 369 0.66 -17.78 15.61
C PHE A 369 1.05 -17.53 14.16
N LYS A 370 0.24 -18.04 13.24
CA LYS A 370 0.46 -17.88 11.80
C LYS A 370 -0.75 -17.25 11.14
N THR A 371 -0.49 -16.27 10.28
CA THR A 371 -1.51 -15.69 9.40
C THR A 371 -0.99 -15.64 7.98
N ASN A 372 -1.70 -16.35 7.12
CA ASN A 372 -1.42 -16.38 5.69
C ASN A 372 -2.64 -15.85 4.94
N MET A 373 -2.42 -14.96 3.98
CA MET A 373 -3.48 -14.48 3.11
C MET A 373 -3.00 -14.40 1.67
N GLY A 374 -3.92 -14.53 0.73
CA GLY A 374 -3.66 -14.33 -0.68
C GLY A 374 -4.92 -13.94 -1.42
N ALA A 375 -4.75 -13.11 -2.45
CA ALA A 375 -5.79 -12.77 -3.40
C ALA A 375 -5.18 -12.60 -4.78
N ALA A 376 -5.84 -13.13 -5.81
CA ALA A 376 -5.44 -12.95 -7.19
C ALA A 376 -6.66 -12.79 -8.09
N GLY A 377 -6.56 -11.94 -9.09
CA GLY A 377 -7.70 -11.66 -9.95
C GLY A 377 -7.32 -11.18 -11.34
N ILE A 378 -8.35 -11.18 -12.19
CA ILE A 378 -8.31 -10.63 -13.53
C ILE A 378 -9.38 -9.56 -13.61
N GLY A 379 -8.99 -8.36 -14.03
CA GLY A 379 -9.87 -7.24 -14.31
C GLY A 379 -9.91 -6.97 -15.81
N HIS A 380 -11.08 -6.57 -16.30
CA HIS A 380 -11.26 -6.07 -17.64
C HIS A 380 -12.02 -4.75 -17.60
N SER A 381 -11.48 -3.73 -18.24
CA SER A 381 -12.12 -2.44 -18.44
C SER A 381 -12.34 -2.21 -19.92
N LEU A 382 -13.59 -1.98 -20.33
CA LEU A 382 -13.98 -1.77 -21.73
C LEU A 382 -14.73 -0.45 -21.88
N GLN A 383 -14.16 0.45 -22.67
CA GLN A 383 -14.81 1.71 -23.02
C GLN A 383 -15.88 1.47 -24.09
N LEU A 384 -17.13 1.70 -23.76
CA LEU A 384 -18.30 1.59 -24.62
C LEU A 384 -18.72 2.96 -25.15
N GLY A 385 -18.45 3.21 -26.41
CA GLY A 385 -18.69 4.54 -27.02
C GLY A 385 -17.79 5.63 -26.42
N LYS A 386 -18.32 6.85 -26.31
CA LYS A 386 -17.59 8.01 -25.78
C LYS A 386 -17.73 8.18 -24.26
N ASN A 387 -18.80 7.71 -23.69
CA ASN A 387 -19.23 8.06 -22.32
C ASN A 387 -19.43 6.84 -21.42
N GLY A 388 -19.39 5.62 -21.93
CA GLY A 388 -19.63 4.40 -21.18
C GLY A 388 -18.35 3.65 -20.83
N LEU A 389 -18.30 3.05 -19.65
CA LEU A 389 -17.24 2.18 -19.18
C LEU A 389 -17.85 0.93 -18.55
N LEU A 390 -17.51 -0.22 -19.09
CA LEU A 390 -17.81 -1.52 -18.49
C LEU A 390 -16.59 -2.04 -17.78
N LYS A 391 -16.74 -2.42 -16.50
CA LYS A 391 -15.72 -3.11 -15.74
C LYS A 391 -16.21 -4.48 -15.32
N THR A 392 -15.37 -5.47 -15.49
CA THR A 392 -15.62 -6.86 -15.05
C THR A 392 -14.40 -7.33 -14.28
N SER A 393 -14.58 -7.98 -13.16
CA SER A 393 -13.51 -8.52 -12.33
C SER A 393 -13.87 -9.91 -11.83
N VAL A 394 -12.88 -10.81 -11.83
CA VAL A 394 -12.96 -12.14 -11.22
C VAL A 394 -11.77 -12.29 -10.31
N ALA A 395 -11.96 -12.79 -9.11
CA ALA A 395 -10.86 -13.03 -8.18
C ALA A 395 -11.10 -14.24 -7.30
N ILE A 396 -10.02 -14.91 -6.97
CA ILE A 396 -9.93 -15.95 -5.95
C ILE A 396 -9.10 -15.43 -4.78
N MET A 397 -9.47 -15.78 -3.58
CA MET A 397 -8.74 -15.34 -2.39
C MET A 397 -8.90 -16.34 -1.25
N GLY A 398 -7.96 -16.31 -0.33
CA GLY A 398 -8.00 -17.13 0.86
C GLY A 398 -7.24 -16.50 2.02
N GLN A 399 -7.63 -16.88 3.21
CA GLN A 399 -6.95 -16.56 4.45
C GLN A 399 -6.93 -17.78 5.37
N ARG A 400 -5.77 -18.04 5.97
CA ARG A 400 -5.60 -19.08 6.99
C ARG A 400 -4.97 -18.45 8.22
N ILE A 401 -5.61 -18.64 9.37
CA ILE A 401 -5.12 -18.22 10.67
C ILE A 401 -5.00 -19.48 11.53
N SER A 402 -3.82 -19.70 12.12
CA SER A 402 -3.53 -20.80 13.03
C SER A 402 -2.94 -20.23 14.31
N PHE A 403 -3.46 -20.64 15.44
CA PHE A 403 -2.97 -20.26 16.75
C PHE A 403 -2.87 -21.51 17.63
N VAL A 404 -1.65 -21.87 17.97
CA VAL A 404 -1.38 -22.96 18.92
C VAL A 404 -0.76 -22.33 20.16
N ASP A 405 -1.42 -22.55 21.30
CA ASP A 405 -0.97 -22.08 22.61
C ASP A 405 -0.65 -23.32 23.46
N ASP A 406 0.62 -23.50 23.71
CA ASP A 406 1.16 -24.53 24.57
C ASP A 406 1.59 -23.91 25.90
N THR A 407 1.50 -24.65 26.97
CA THR A 407 2.03 -24.26 28.26
C THR A 407 2.98 -25.32 28.78
N LEU A 408 3.97 -24.88 29.56
CA LEU A 408 4.95 -25.78 30.20
C LEU A 408 4.46 -26.18 31.59
N ASN A 409 4.58 -27.46 31.91
CA ASN A 409 4.44 -27.92 33.29
C ASN A 409 5.75 -27.65 34.06
N THR A 410 5.76 -27.92 35.36
CA THR A 410 6.94 -27.74 36.24
C THR A 410 8.17 -28.53 35.80
N SER A 411 7.99 -29.58 34.99
CA SER A 411 9.07 -30.38 34.38
C SER A 411 9.49 -29.83 33.01
N LYS A 412 9.02 -28.66 32.61
CA LYS A 412 9.25 -28.03 31.30
C LYS A 412 8.77 -28.87 30.11
N THR A 413 7.77 -29.72 30.32
CA THR A 413 7.14 -30.50 29.26
C THR A 413 5.96 -29.68 28.70
N PRO A 414 5.91 -29.39 27.40
CA PRO A 414 4.81 -28.65 26.81
C PRO A 414 3.55 -29.52 26.68
N TYR A 415 2.39 -28.90 26.88
CA TYR A 415 1.10 -29.46 26.54
C TYR A 415 0.19 -28.38 25.97
N THR A 416 -0.61 -28.74 24.97
CA THR A 416 -1.45 -27.79 24.24
C THR A 416 -2.66 -27.37 25.10
N VAL A 417 -2.83 -26.07 25.25
CA VAL A 417 -3.96 -25.45 25.96
C VAL A 417 -5.04 -25.03 24.97
N ASN A 418 -4.64 -24.46 23.83
CA ASN A 418 -5.57 -24.05 22.79
C ASN A 418 -4.95 -24.32 21.41
N ASP A 419 -5.74 -24.89 20.52
CA ASP A 419 -5.38 -25.09 19.12
C ASP A 419 -6.55 -24.61 18.27
N GLU A 420 -6.33 -23.54 17.53
CA GLU A 420 -7.33 -22.88 16.72
C GLU A 420 -6.87 -22.77 15.27
N LEU A 421 -7.74 -23.22 14.37
CA LEU A 421 -7.54 -23.09 12.93
C LEU A 421 -8.76 -22.44 12.28
N TYR A 422 -8.55 -21.35 11.60
CA TYR A 422 -9.54 -20.67 10.78
C TYR A 422 -9.09 -20.60 9.33
N ASN A 423 -9.92 -21.11 8.43
CA ASN A 423 -9.76 -20.98 6.99
C ASN A 423 -10.94 -20.23 6.40
N ASN A 424 -10.66 -19.35 5.46
CA ASN A 424 -11.67 -18.62 4.69
C ASN A 424 -11.20 -18.58 3.24
N ASP A 425 -12.01 -19.04 2.31
CA ASP A 425 -11.81 -18.92 0.87
C ASP A 425 -12.98 -18.21 0.22
N ARG A 426 -12.69 -17.52 -0.87
CA ARG A 426 -13.71 -16.78 -1.61
C ARG A 426 -13.39 -16.78 -3.10
N LEU A 427 -14.42 -17.03 -3.91
CA LEU A 427 -14.44 -16.76 -5.34
C LEU A 427 -15.42 -15.64 -5.60
N SER A 428 -14.99 -14.55 -6.22
CA SER A 428 -15.82 -13.36 -6.46
C SER A 428 -15.87 -12.99 -7.94
N PHE A 429 -17.04 -12.57 -8.37
CA PHE A 429 -17.29 -11.97 -9.68
C PHE A 429 -17.98 -10.64 -9.47
N ALA A 430 -17.53 -9.59 -10.17
CA ALA A 430 -18.14 -8.26 -10.14
C ALA A 430 -18.23 -7.69 -11.55
N ILE A 431 -19.34 -7.03 -11.86
CA ILE A 431 -19.57 -6.32 -13.13
C ILE A 431 -20.24 -4.99 -12.86
N TYR A 432 -19.69 -3.92 -13.44
CA TYR A 432 -20.19 -2.55 -13.29
C TYR A 432 -20.22 -1.88 -14.66
N TYR A 433 -21.33 -1.23 -14.95
CA TYR A 433 -21.45 -0.31 -16.08
C TYR A 433 -21.60 1.11 -15.53
N HIS A 434 -20.71 1.99 -15.96
CA HIS A 434 -20.75 3.41 -15.64
C HIS A 434 -20.93 4.19 -16.93
N THR A 435 -21.88 5.12 -16.97
CA THR A 435 -22.09 6.00 -18.10
C THR A 435 -22.28 7.44 -17.66
N LYS A 436 -21.76 8.35 -18.47
CA LYS A 436 -21.91 9.79 -18.32
C LYS A 436 -22.89 10.29 -19.38
N LEU A 437 -24.06 10.72 -18.94
CA LEU A 437 -25.11 11.21 -19.82
C LEU A 437 -24.98 12.70 -20.11
N GLY A 438 -24.12 13.41 -19.36
CA GLY A 438 -23.82 14.83 -19.51
C GLY A 438 -22.83 15.29 -18.45
N ALA A 439 -22.50 16.57 -18.45
CA ALA A 439 -21.58 17.12 -17.44
C ALA A 439 -22.14 16.98 -16.01
N ALA A 440 -23.45 17.11 -15.85
CA ALA A 440 -24.14 17.08 -14.55
C ALA A 440 -24.64 15.69 -14.14
N PHE A 441 -24.77 14.73 -15.06
CA PHE A 441 -25.40 13.48 -14.77
C PHE A 441 -24.54 12.29 -15.18
N SER A 442 -24.23 11.45 -14.21
CA SER A 442 -23.60 10.15 -14.45
C SER A 442 -24.32 9.05 -13.67
N TRP A 443 -24.33 7.87 -14.23
CA TRP A 443 -25.04 6.71 -13.69
C TRP A 443 -24.10 5.51 -13.64
N LYS A 444 -24.14 4.77 -12.53
CA LYS A 444 -23.41 3.53 -12.34
C LYS A 444 -24.39 2.44 -11.89
N THR A 445 -24.36 1.32 -12.57
CA THR A 445 -25.13 0.13 -12.21
C THR A 445 -24.24 -1.09 -12.30
N GLY A 446 -24.59 -2.15 -11.58
CA GLY A 446 -23.83 -3.39 -11.62
C GLY A 446 -24.24 -4.31 -10.49
N GLY A 447 -23.44 -5.35 -10.32
CA GLY A 447 -23.63 -6.33 -9.28
C GLY A 447 -22.36 -7.11 -9.02
N PHE A 448 -22.34 -7.79 -7.91
CA PHE A 448 -21.30 -8.74 -7.55
C PHE A 448 -21.93 -10.00 -6.96
N VAL A 449 -21.24 -11.11 -7.12
CA VAL A 449 -21.58 -12.38 -6.50
C VAL A 449 -20.29 -13.00 -5.98
N SER A 450 -20.37 -13.59 -4.79
CA SER A 450 -19.24 -14.29 -4.19
C SER A 450 -19.72 -15.62 -3.63
N ARG A 451 -18.93 -16.67 -3.84
CA ARG A 451 -18.99 -17.90 -3.07
C ARG A 451 -17.97 -17.79 -1.95
N ILE A 452 -18.39 -17.96 -0.72
CA ILE A 452 -17.53 -17.89 0.46
C ILE A 452 -17.56 -19.27 1.13
N GLY A 453 -16.37 -19.85 1.30
CA GLY A 453 -16.15 -21.04 2.12
C GLY A 453 -15.46 -20.65 3.43
N TYR A 454 -15.83 -21.28 4.51
CA TYR A 454 -15.14 -21.13 5.79
C TYR A 454 -15.08 -22.44 6.53
N ALA A 455 -14.01 -22.61 7.31
CA ALA A 455 -13.88 -23.68 8.27
C ALA A 455 -13.18 -23.13 9.52
N LEU A 456 -13.74 -23.44 10.67
CA LEU A 456 -13.20 -23.07 11.97
C LEU A 456 -13.18 -24.31 12.85
N THR A 457 -12.00 -24.66 13.36
CA THR A 457 -11.83 -25.70 14.37
C THR A 457 -11.14 -25.12 15.59
N GLN A 458 -11.57 -25.52 16.76
CA GLN A 458 -10.92 -25.16 18.02
C GLN A 458 -10.91 -26.32 18.97
N SER A 459 -9.76 -26.58 19.57
CA SER A 459 -9.56 -27.59 20.61
C SER A 459 -8.95 -26.91 21.82
N VAL A 460 -9.37 -27.27 23.01
CA VAL A 460 -8.88 -26.67 24.24
C VAL A 460 -8.59 -27.70 25.30
N TYR A 461 -7.69 -27.38 26.23
CA TYR A 461 -7.47 -28.17 27.43
C TYR A 461 -8.49 -27.82 28.50
N ASP A 462 -9.19 -28.84 29.02
CA ASP A 462 -10.11 -28.68 30.17
C ASP A 462 -9.34 -28.92 31.46
N PHE A 463 -9.00 -27.86 32.16
CA PHE A 463 -8.24 -27.92 33.42
C PHE A 463 -9.03 -28.64 34.54
N ALA A 464 -10.35 -28.56 34.55
CA ALA A 464 -11.18 -29.20 35.57
C ALA A 464 -11.24 -30.71 35.37
N ALA A 465 -11.29 -31.16 34.13
CA ALA A 465 -11.29 -32.60 33.77
C ALA A 465 -9.88 -33.14 33.54
N ALA A 466 -8.85 -32.31 33.56
CA ALA A 466 -7.45 -32.63 33.23
C ALA A 466 -7.30 -33.36 31.89
N THR A 467 -8.06 -32.94 30.89
CA THR A 467 -8.10 -33.62 29.58
C THR A 467 -8.15 -32.61 28.42
N TYR A 468 -7.59 -32.98 27.30
CA TYR A 468 -7.64 -32.21 26.07
C TYR A 468 -8.93 -32.52 25.30
N ARG A 469 -9.79 -31.52 25.13
CA ARG A 469 -11.04 -31.62 24.37
C ARG A 469 -10.81 -31.18 22.94
N LYS A 470 -10.87 -32.13 22.01
CA LYS A 470 -10.72 -31.86 20.58
C LYS A 470 -12.04 -31.31 19.99
N ASN A 471 -11.88 -30.38 19.06
CA ASN A 471 -12.98 -29.86 18.23
C ASN A 471 -14.20 -29.39 19.04
N ILE A 472 -13.98 -28.60 20.09
CA ILE A 472 -15.09 -27.96 20.82
C ILE A 472 -15.87 -27.02 19.92
N ILE A 473 -15.21 -26.45 18.89
CA ILE A 473 -15.81 -25.78 17.77
C ILE A 473 -15.33 -26.53 16.51
N ASP A 474 -16.29 -26.98 15.69
CA ASP A 474 -16.05 -27.61 14.41
C ASP A 474 -17.19 -27.17 13.48
N GLY A 475 -16.91 -26.12 12.73
CA GLY A 475 -17.88 -25.48 11.86
C GLY A 475 -17.31 -25.24 10.48
N GLU A 476 -18.03 -25.67 9.48
CA GLU A 476 -17.75 -25.36 8.08
C GLU A 476 -19.02 -24.92 7.36
N GLY A 477 -18.85 -24.13 6.30
CA GLY A 477 -19.98 -23.69 5.52
C GLY A 477 -19.59 -23.00 4.22
N ASN A 478 -20.57 -22.91 3.35
CA ASN A 478 -20.46 -22.18 2.07
C ASN A 478 -21.69 -21.29 1.92
N THR A 479 -21.49 -20.05 1.47
CA THR A 479 -22.55 -19.10 1.16
C THR A 479 -22.35 -18.45 -0.20
#